data_04eb840d61a87df4547a439030d97538
#
_entry.id   04eb840d61a87df4547a439030d97538
#
_cell.length_a   1.000
_cell.length_b   1.000
_cell.length_c   1.000
_cell.angle_alpha   90.00
_cell.angle_beta   90.00
_cell.angle_gamma   90.00
#
_symmetry.space_group_name_H-M   'P 1'
#
loop_
_entity.id
_entity.type
_entity.pdbx_description
1 polymer ?
#
loop_
_entity_poly.entity_id
_entity_poly.type
_entity_poly.pdbx_seq_one_letter_code
_entity_poly.pdbx_strand_id
1 'polypeptide(L)'
;MNRNRKKINVSARVPLLVLMLALAVCAPLRAQLLQPNAEGLSFGLVVANVTDVAAHKKFWVDAFDAKLIRVGQLEGATIPGFVILFRPQAPTGPHEGTTINHMGLKVQKLSDAMARWDKGGYKYDPPRIGREKTPQTYVTGPEGFRMEIVEDPALPAPAMGHHLHYWMADGEAVKKWYVDTLHLESTYRGPYPAGDVPGMNFTFAPLGNQKVPGVPTKGRLIDAVGLEVTNLKAYCARLEAAGVKFDVPYGKDPELGLFSATLTDPWGATIRLTEGLSKVAGVAPFKYTDPFLERR
;
A
#
# COMPACT_ATOMS: atom_id res chain seq x y z
N MET A 1 -15.61 -79.46 -41.87
CA MET A 1 -14.45 -78.73 -41.37
C MET A 1 -14.94 -77.36 -40.92
N ASN A 2 -15.07 -77.20 -39.63
CA ASN A 2 -15.72 -76.08 -38.99
C ASN A 2 -14.62 -75.18 -38.37
N ARG A 3 -14.44 -73.92 -38.83
CA ARG A 3 -13.50 -72.99 -38.26
C ARG A 3 -14.26 -71.91 -37.44
N ASN A 4 -14.28 -72.10 -36.14
CA ASN A 4 -14.70 -71.09 -35.17
C ASN A 4 -13.77 -69.84 -35.17
N ARG A 5 -14.29 -68.70 -35.54
CA ARG A 5 -13.64 -67.39 -35.31
C ARG A 5 -14.12 -66.82 -33.99
N LYS A 6 -13.25 -66.82 -32.96
CA LYS A 6 -13.46 -66.11 -31.75
C LYS A 6 -13.36 -64.60 -32.03
N LYS A 7 -14.41 -63.85 -31.77
CA LYS A 7 -14.40 -62.38 -31.69
C LYS A 7 -13.78 -62.01 -30.41
N ILE A 8 -12.64 -61.24 -30.45
CA ILE A 8 -12.03 -60.59 -29.30
C ILE A 8 -12.69 -59.23 -29.14
N ASN A 9 -13.50 -59.08 -28.09
CA ASN A 9 -14.02 -57.80 -27.68
C ASN A 9 -12.93 -57.07 -26.88
N VAL A 10 -12.27 -56.08 -27.48
CA VAL A 10 -11.40 -55.15 -26.79
C VAL A 10 -12.26 -53.99 -26.34
N SER A 11 -12.72 -54.03 -25.08
CA SER A 11 -13.33 -52.86 -24.42
C SER A 11 -12.22 -51.89 -24.05
N ALA A 12 -12.04 -50.86 -24.83
CA ALA A 12 -11.16 -49.74 -24.49
C ALA A 12 -11.73 -49.01 -23.26
N ARG A 13 -11.23 -49.32 -22.08
CA ARG A 13 -11.41 -48.50 -20.91
C ARG A 13 -10.43 -47.31 -21.04
N VAL A 14 -10.89 -46.18 -21.54
CA VAL A 14 -10.19 -44.90 -21.47
C VAL A 14 -10.16 -44.51 -19.99
N PRO A 15 -8.99 -44.30 -19.37
CA PRO A 15 -8.97 -43.90 -18.00
C PRO A 15 -9.44 -42.44 -17.91
N LEU A 16 -10.50 -42.23 -17.12
CA LEU A 16 -11.12 -40.94 -16.76
C LEU A 16 -10.22 -40.11 -15.82
N LEU A 17 -8.91 -40.11 -16.06
CA LEU A 17 -7.92 -39.53 -15.16
C LEU A 17 -7.14 -38.32 -15.74
N VAL A 18 -7.61 -37.73 -16.83
CA VAL A 18 -6.90 -36.61 -17.50
C VAL A 18 -7.71 -35.29 -17.52
N LEU A 19 -8.84 -35.22 -16.84
CA LEU A 19 -9.65 -33.98 -16.86
C LEU A 19 -9.75 -33.28 -15.49
N MET A 20 -8.78 -33.46 -14.60
CA MET A 20 -8.71 -32.72 -13.33
C MET A 20 -7.45 -31.83 -13.17
N LEU A 21 -6.80 -31.46 -14.27
CA LEU A 21 -5.57 -30.67 -14.18
C LEU A 21 -5.61 -29.44 -15.10
N ALA A 22 -6.65 -28.63 -15.06
CA ALA A 22 -6.62 -27.29 -15.68
C ALA A 22 -7.74 -26.37 -15.19
N LEU A 23 -8.04 -26.37 -13.90
CA LEU A 23 -8.73 -25.28 -13.24
C LEU A 23 -7.84 -24.77 -12.13
N ALA A 24 -6.60 -24.40 -12.45
CA ALA A 24 -5.95 -23.32 -11.76
C ALA A 24 -6.81 -22.08 -12.10
N VAL A 25 -7.88 -21.91 -11.32
CA VAL A 25 -8.64 -20.67 -11.29
C VAL A 25 -7.60 -19.61 -10.98
N CYS A 26 -7.18 -18.84 -12.00
CA CYS A 26 -6.64 -17.51 -11.77
C CYS A 26 -7.73 -16.75 -11.03
N ALA A 27 -7.79 -16.92 -9.70
CA ALA A 27 -8.56 -16.03 -8.88
C ALA A 27 -8.02 -14.64 -9.21
N PRO A 28 -8.86 -13.69 -9.66
CA PRO A 28 -8.39 -12.35 -9.92
C PRO A 28 -7.66 -11.89 -8.67
N LEU A 29 -6.42 -11.43 -8.81
CA LEU A 29 -5.68 -10.81 -7.71
C LEU A 29 -6.57 -9.69 -7.17
N ARG A 30 -7.27 -9.96 -6.08
CA ARG A 30 -8.08 -8.96 -5.40
C ARG A 30 -7.12 -8.07 -4.66
N ALA A 31 -7.31 -6.78 -4.75
CA ALA A 31 -6.59 -5.81 -3.97
C ALA A 31 -6.68 -6.17 -2.48
N GLN A 32 -5.54 -6.31 -1.81
CA GLN A 32 -5.48 -7.00 -0.52
C GLN A 32 -4.41 -6.36 0.36
N LEU A 33 -4.71 -6.17 1.64
CA LEU A 33 -3.68 -5.84 2.61
C LEU A 33 -2.73 -7.05 2.77
N LEU A 34 -1.47 -6.79 3.05
CA LEU A 34 -0.54 -7.88 3.38
C LEU A 34 -0.89 -8.47 4.75
N GLN A 35 -0.51 -9.74 4.96
CA GLN A 35 -0.69 -10.39 6.24
C GLN A 35 0.05 -9.61 7.32
N PRO A 36 -0.57 -9.37 8.50
CA PRO A 36 0.11 -8.73 9.60
C PRO A 36 1.37 -9.47 10.03
N ASN A 37 2.38 -8.73 10.48
CA ASN A 37 3.57 -9.28 11.09
C ASN A 37 3.29 -9.87 12.49
N ALA A 38 4.34 -10.30 13.21
CA ALA A 38 4.23 -10.88 14.55
C ALA A 38 3.63 -9.90 15.58
N GLU A 39 3.81 -8.59 15.38
CA GLU A 39 3.21 -7.54 16.21
C GLU A 39 1.73 -7.26 15.87
N GLY A 40 1.17 -7.98 14.90
CA GLY A 40 -0.20 -7.81 14.43
C GLY A 40 -0.40 -6.57 13.56
N LEU A 41 0.66 -6.06 12.93
CA LEU A 41 0.65 -4.84 12.12
C LEU A 41 0.81 -5.14 10.63
N SER A 42 0.08 -4.40 9.80
CA SER A 42 0.36 -4.23 8.39
C SER A 42 0.04 -2.78 7.99
N PHE A 43 0.55 -2.34 6.85
CA PHE A 43 0.11 -1.05 6.31
C PHE A 43 -1.35 -1.17 5.86
N GLY A 44 -2.16 -0.19 6.24
CA GLY A 44 -3.60 -0.23 6.01
C GLY A 44 -4.04 0.74 4.92
N LEU A 45 -3.86 2.01 5.16
CA LEU A 45 -4.50 3.04 4.34
C LEU A 45 -3.68 4.33 4.21
N VAL A 46 -4.05 5.08 3.18
CA VAL A 46 -3.76 6.53 3.04
C VAL A 46 -5.09 7.26 2.98
N VAL A 47 -5.24 8.36 3.69
CA VAL A 47 -6.38 9.27 3.54
C VAL A 47 -5.91 10.51 2.78
N ALA A 48 -6.53 10.77 1.65
CA ALA A 48 -6.28 11.96 0.85
C ALA A 48 -7.50 12.92 0.93
N ASN A 49 -7.25 14.19 1.27
CA ASN A 49 -8.26 15.24 1.12
C ASN A 49 -8.26 15.69 -0.34
N VAL A 50 -9.41 15.66 -1.00
CA VAL A 50 -9.52 15.92 -2.44
C VAL A 50 -10.79 16.72 -2.75
N THR A 51 -10.73 17.61 -3.74
CA THR A 51 -11.91 18.34 -4.20
C THR A 51 -12.69 17.53 -5.24
N ASP A 52 -12.01 16.69 -6.03
CA ASP A 52 -12.61 15.86 -7.07
C ASP A 52 -12.34 14.37 -6.86
N VAL A 53 -13.21 13.72 -6.09
CA VAL A 53 -13.16 12.27 -5.83
C VAL A 53 -13.24 11.45 -7.11
N ALA A 54 -14.03 11.90 -8.11
CA ALA A 54 -14.21 11.18 -9.36
C ALA A 54 -12.92 11.17 -10.19
N ALA A 55 -12.21 12.31 -10.27
CA ALA A 55 -10.93 12.40 -10.94
C ALA A 55 -9.88 11.49 -10.29
N HIS A 56 -9.81 11.46 -8.95
CA HIS A 56 -8.90 10.57 -8.24
C HIS A 56 -9.24 9.09 -8.47
N LYS A 57 -10.51 8.70 -8.38
CA LYS A 57 -10.94 7.33 -8.69
C LYS A 57 -10.53 6.93 -10.11
N LYS A 58 -10.78 7.80 -11.09
CA LYS A 58 -10.39 7.57 -12.48
C LYS A 58 -8.88 7.40 -12.61
N PHE A 59 -8.08 8.29 -12.00
CA PHE A 59 -6.63 8.22 -12.03
C PHE A 59 -6.10 6.87 -11.50
N TRP A 60 -6.55 6.44 -10.33
CA TRP A 60 -6.07 5.19 -9.73
C TRP A 60 -6.44 3.95 -10.56
N VAL A 61 -7.62 3.94 -11.19
CA VAL A 61 -8.02 2.85 -12.09
C VAL A 61 -7.19 2.87 -13.37
N ASP A 62 -7.10 4.01 -14.04
CA ASP A 62 -6.41 4.12 -15.33
C ASP A 62 -4.91 3.87 -15.18
N ALA A 63 -4.28 4.49 -14.18
CA ALA A 63 -2.83 4.48 -14.02
C ALA A 63 -2.29 3.17 -13.44
N PHE A 64 -3.04 2.51 -12.54
CA PHE A 64 -2.53 1.38 -11.73
C PHE A 64 -3.44 0.15 -11.72
N ASP A 65 -4.52 0.12 -12.50
CA ASP A 65 -5.54 -0.95 -12.48
C ASP A 65 -6.13 -1.21 -11.09
N ALA A 66 -6.21 -0.13 -10.28
CA ALA A 66 -6.73 -0.20 -8.93
C ALA A 66 -8.22 -0.57 -8.93
N LYS A 67 -8.66 -1.26 -7.87
CA LYS A 67 -10.08 -1.58 -7.67
C LYS A 67 -10.73 -0.51 -6.82
N LEU A 68 -11.89 -0.03 -7.26
CA LEU A 68 -12.68 0.92 -6.47
C LEU A 68 -13.31 0.22 -5.27
N ILE A 69 -13.28 0.89 -4.14
CA ILE A 69 -13.86 0.40 -2.88
C ILE A 69 -14.59 1.53 -2.15
N ARG A 70 -15.30 1.15 -1.11
CA ARG A 70 -15.90 2.06 -0.13
C ARG A 70 -15.59 1.53 1.27
N VAL A 71 -15.12 2.42 2.13
CA VAL A 71 -14.92 2.14 3.56
C VAL A 71 -15.73 3.16 4.34
N GLY A 72 -16.78 2.71 4.99
CA GLY A 72 -17.73 3.60 5.66
C GLY A 72 -18.32 4.64 4.71
N GLN A 73 -18.08 5.90 4.98
CA GLN A 73 -18.56 7.03 4.18
C GLN A 73 -17.62 7.39 3.02
N LEU A 74 -16.35 6.93 3.05
CA LEU A 74 -15.35 7.30 2.07
C LEU A 74 -15.32 6.35 0.88
N GLU A 75 -15.25 6.92 -0.32
CA GLU A 75 -14.86 6.20 -1.52
C GLU A 75 -13.34 6.14 -1.61
N GLY A 76 -12.85 5.13 -2.32
CA GLY A 76 -11.40 4.96 -2.47
C GLY A 76 -11.04 3.99 -3.56
N ALA A 77 -9.76 3.68 -3.61
CA ALA A 77 -9.18 2.67 -4.47
C ALA A 77 -8.23 1.79 -3.67
N THR A 78 -7.98 0.59 -4.15
CA THR A 78 -7.06 -0.34 -3.52
C THR A 78 -6.23 -1.06 -4.58
N ILE A 79 -4.96 -1.24 -4.27
CA ILE A 79 -4.02 -2.14 -4.94
C ILE A 79 -3.41 -3.04 -3.86
N PRO A 80 -2.74 -4.16 -4.23
CA PRO A 80 -2.06 -4.97 -3.23
C PRO A 80 -1.14 -4.15 -2.33
N GLY A 81 -1.29 -4.29 -1.02
CA GLY A 81 -0.53 -3.62 0.02
C GLY A 81 -1.25 -2.51 0.76
N PHE A 82 -2.22 -1.81 0.17
CA PHE A 82 -2.93 -0.75 0.87
C PHE A 82 -4.22 -0.28 0.19
N VAL A 83 -4.95 0.56 0.92
CA VAL A 83 -6.14 1.28 0.47
C VAL A 83 -5.84 2.78 0.44
N ILE A 84 -6.26 3.50 -0.59
CA ILE A 84 -6.33 4.96 -0.56
C ILE A 84 -7.80 5.40 -0.50
N LEU A 85 -8.12 6.24 0.48
CA LEU A 85 -9.46 6.79 0.71
C LEU A 85 -9.49 8.27 0.36
N PHE A 86 -10.51 8.69 -0.34
CA PHE A 86 -10.70 10.07 -0.79
C PHE A 86 -11.75 10.74 0.10
N ARG A 87 -11.28 11.68 0.95
CA ARG A 87 -12.17 12.53 1.73
C ARG A 87 -12.57 13.73 0.88
N PRO A 88 -13.86 13.97 0.62
CA PRO A 88 -14.34 15.10 -0.17
C PRO A 88 -14.18 16.41 0.59
N GLN A 89 -12.93 16.89 0.72
CA GLN A 89 -12.53 18.09 1.43
C GLN A 89 -11.37 18.73 0.67
N ALA A 90 -11.45 20.02 0.37
CA ALA A 90 -10.34 20.74 -0.26
C ALA A 90 -9.09 20.67 0.64
N PRO A 91 -7.94 20.21 0.11
CA PRO A 91 -6.71 20.20 0.87
C PRO A 91 -6.22 21.62 1.16
N THR A 92 -5.64 21.85 2.34
CA THR A 92 -5.03 23.13 2.71
C THR A 92 -3.70 23.38 2.01
N GLY A 93 -3.22 22.45 1.22
CA GLY A 93 -2.02 22.52 0.40
C GLY A 93 -1.54 21.14 -0.06
N PRO A 94 -0.47 21.10 -0.87
CA PRO A 94 0.07 19.85 -1.40
C PRO A 94 0.63 18.95 -0.29
N HIS A 95 0.87 17.68 -0.60
CA HIS A 95 1.61 16.79 0.29
C HIS A 95 3.13 17.01 0.20
N GLU A 96 3.65 17.43 -0.95
CA GLU A 96 5.05 17.83 -1.07
C GLU A 96 5.36 19.00 -0.12
N GLY A 97 6.47 18.90 0.60
CA GLY A 97 6.83 19.88 1.64
C GLY A 97 6.18 19.62 3.01
N THR A 98 5.38 18.54 3.16
CA THR A 98 4.96 18.06 4.47
C THR A 98 5.98 17.06 5.04
N THR A 99 5.73 16.63 6.28
CA THR A 99 6.49 15.55 6.94
C THR A 99 6.58 14.30 6.06
N ILE A 100 5.46 13.90 5.41
CA ILE A 100 5.43 12.84 4.39
C ILE A 100 5.49 13.51 3.01
N ASN A 101 6.70 13.61 2.47
CA ASN A 101 6.91 14.30 1.20
C ASN A 101 6.20 13.63 0.02
N HIS A 102 6.26 12.31 -0.07
CA HIS A 102 5.55 11.54 -1.08
C HIS A 102 5.39 10.06 -0.68
N MET A 103 4.54 9.38 -1.40
CA MET A 103 4.48 7.92 -1.39
C MET A 103 5.09 7.36 -2.67
N GLY A 104 5.58 6.13 -2.60
CA GLY A 104 6.07 5.38 -3.73
C GLY A 104 5.32 4.08 -3.94
N LEU A 105 5.22 3.68 -5.21
CA LEU A 105 4.69 2.40 -5.64
C LEU A 105 5.76 1.64 -6.43
N LYS A 106 5.64 0.32 -6.46
CA LYS A 106 6.30 -0.54 -7.43
C LYS A 106 5.35 -0.91 -8.55
N VAL A 107 5.88 -1.04 -9.76
CA VAL A 107 5.19 -1.60 -10.93
C VAL A 107 6.03 -2.69 -11.55
N GLN A 108 5.40 -3.74 -12.11
CA GLN A 108 6.14 -4.83 -12.75
C GLN A 108 7.00 -4.34 -13.92
N LYS A 109 6.47 -3.40 -14.71
CA LYS A 109 7.16 -2.86 -15.87
C LYS A 109 6.79 -1.38 -16.07
N LEU A 110 7.80 -0.53 -15.98
CA LEU A 110 7.58 0.92 -16.02
C LEU A 110 7.06 1.39 -17.38
N SER A 111 7.53 0.79 -18.49
CA SER A 111 7.04 1.15 -19.83
C SER A 111 5.55 0.88 -20.01
N ASP A 112 5.01 -0.19 -19.41
CA ASP A 112 3.59 -0.52 -19.49
C ASP A 112 2.75 0.45 -18.64
N ALA A 113 3.27 0.87 -17.48
CA ALA A 113 2.66 1.91 -16.67
C ALA A 113 2.64 3.26 -17.42
N MET A 114 3.75 3.66 -18.02
CA MET A 114 3.86 4.89 -18.82
C MET A 114 2.87 4.90 -19.99
N ALA A 115 2.72 3.78 -20.72
CA ALA A 115 1.74 3.67 -21.80
C ALA A 115 0.29 3.89 -21.32
N ARG A 116 -0.04 3.46 -20.09
CA ARG A 116 -1.33 3.74 -19.46
C ARG A 116 -1.47 5.22 -19.12
N TRP A 117 -0.40 5.85 -18.60
CA TRP A 117 -0.40 7.28 -18.26
C TRP A 117 -0.54 8.15 -19.48
N ASP A 118 0.16 7.83 -20.59
CA ASP A 118 0.01 8.51 -21.88
C ASP A 118 -1.43 8.45 -22.38
N LYS A 119 -2.04 7.26 -22.33
CA LYS A 119 -3.45 7.08 -22.71
C LYS A 119 -4.40 7.88 -21.82
N GLY A 120 -4.09 8.02 -20.53
CA GLY A 120 -4.87 8.78 -19.56
C GLY A 120 -4.59 10.29 -19.57
N GLY A 121 -3.54 10.74 -20.28
CA GLY A 121 -3.09 12.13 -20.30
C GLY A 121 -2.42 12.58 -18.99
N TYR A 122 -1.88 11.65 -18.20
CA TYR A 122 -1.21 11.95 -16.94
C TYR A 122 0.25 12.35 -17.16
N LYS A 123 0.70 13.36 -16.43
CA LYS A 123 2.09 13.85 -16.50
C LYS A 123 3.02 12.97 -15.67
N TYR A 124 4.23 12.76 -16.20
CA TYR A 124 5.29 12.08 -15.48
C TYR A 124 6.66 12.67 -15.87
N ASP A 125 7.65 12.47 -14.98
CA ASP A 125 9.02 12.91 -15.25
C ASP A 125 9.73 11.94 -16.20
N PRO A 126 10.78 12.35 -16.92
CA PRO A 126 11.61 11.43 -17.69
C PRO A 126 12.14 10.28 -16.80
N PRO A 127 12.02 9.01 -17.23
CA PRO A 127 12.56 7.88 -16.47
C PRO A 127 14.07 7.98 -16.29
N ARG A 128 14.52 7.50 -15.12
CA ARG A 128 15.95 7.39 -14.79
C ARG A 128 16.23 6.08 -14.06
N ILE A 129 17.48 5.68 -13.97
CA ILE A 129 17.89 4.60 -13.08
C ILE A 129 17.99 5.17 -11.66
N GLY A 130 17.21 4.57 -10.78
CA GLY A 130 17.15 4.98 -9.39
C GLY A 130 18.24 4.38 -8.51
N ARG A 131 18.18 4.67 -7.20
CA ARG A 131 19.11 4.12 -6.22
C ARG A 131 19.03 2.60 -6.09
N GLU A 132 17.87 2.02 -6.34
CA GLU A 132 17.65 0.57 -6.37
C GLU A 132 18.18 -0.09 -7.65
N LYS A 133 18.86 0.70 -8.51
CA LYS A 133 19.43 0.26 -9.80
C LYS A 133 18.37 -0.26 -10.79
N THR A 134 17.14 0.16 -10.61
CA THR A 134 16.00 -0.13 -11.49
C THR A 134 15.44 1.16 -12.10
N PRO A 135 14.68 1.08 -13.21
CA PRO A 135 13.98 2.22 -13.76
C PRO A 135 13.01 2.82 -12.74
N GLN A 136 13.01 4.15 -12.62
CA GLN A 136 12.07 4.87 -11.78
C GLN A 136 11.68 6.21 -12.41
N THR A 137 10.53 6.72 -12.03
CA THR A 137 10.05 8.05 -12.39
C THR A 137 9.09 8.57 -11.32
N TYR A 138 8.55 9.77 -11.54
CA TYR A 138 7.42 10.31 -10.78
C TYR A 138 6.23 10.51 -11.71
N VAL A 139 5.05 10.07 -11.30
CA VAL A 139 3.78 10.39 -11.96
C VAL A 139 2.99 11.37 -11.11
N THR A 140 2.28 12.29 -11.78
CA THR A 140 1.45 13.30 -11.12
C THR A 140 -0.01 13.06 -11.47
N GLY A 141 -0.79 12.73 -10.46
CA GLY A 141 -2.25 12.59 -10.52
C GLY A 141 -2.98 13.92 -10.30
N PRO A 142 -4.31 13.87 -10.12
CA PRO A 142 -5.12 15.04 -9.86
C PRO A 142 -4.62 15.83 -8.64
N GLU A 143 -4.86 17.14 -8.68
CA GLU A 143 -4.50 18.08 -7.60
C GLU A 143 -3.02 18.06 -7.20
N GLY A 144 -2.14 17.56 -8.09
CA GLY A 144 -0.71 17.47 -7.82
C GLY A 144 -0.32 16.26 -6.95
N PHE A 145 -1.17 15.22 -6.89
CA PHE A 145 -0.84 13.99 -6.18
C PHE A 145 0.34 13.28 -6.86
N ARG A 146 1.54 13.57 -6.39
CA ARG A 146 2.79 13.12 -7.00
C ARG A 146 3.35 11.89 -6.29
N MET A 147 3.67 10.84 -7.05
CA MET A 147 4.15 9.55 -6.53
C MET A 147 5.43 9.11 -7.23
N GLU A 148 6.36 8.54 -6.46
CA GLU A 148 7.52 7.84 -7.01
C GLU A 148 7.11 6.45 -7.49
N ILE A 149 7.52 6.08 -8.70
CA ILE A 149 7.22 4.78 -9.29
C ILE A 149 8.53 4.07 -9.60
N VAL A 150 8.70 2.87 -9.06
CA VAL A 150 9.91 2.05 -9.18
C VAL A 150 9.56 0.75 -9.90
N GLU A 151 10.38 0.35 -10.88
CA GLU A 151 10.18 -0.92 -11.56
C GLU A 151 10.67 -2.09 -10.69
N ASP A 152 9.85 -3.13 -10.60
CA ASP A 152 10.20 -4.41 -9.99
C ASP A 152 9.54 -5.56 -10.78
N PRO A 153 10.27 -6.20 -11.70
CA PRO A 153 9.71 -7.28 -12.53
C PRO A 153 9.25 -8.52 -11.75
N ALA A 154 9.68 -8.65 -10.50
CA ALA A 154 9.32 -9.78 -9.65
C ALA A 154 7.99 -9.60 -8.90
N LEU A 155 7.31 -8.44 -9.04
CA LEU A 155 6.03 -8.22 -8.38
C LEU A 155 4.99 -9.27 -8.78
N PRO A 156 4.17 -9.75 -7.83
CA PRO A 156 3.07 -10.68 -8.11
C PRO A 156 1.83 -9.97 -8.66
N ALA A 157 1.85 -8.65 -8.79
CA ALA A 157 0.75 -7.82 -9.27
C ALA A 157 1.28 -6.65 -10.13
N PRO A 158 0.45 -6.06 -11.01
CA PRO A 158 0.87 -4.95 -11.87
C PRO A 158 1.42 -3.74 -11.11
N ALA A 159 0.87 -3.46 -9.93
CA ALA A 159 1.35 -2.41 -9.02
C ALA A 159 1.14 -2.82 -7.56
N MET A 160 2.02 -2.36 -6.67
CA MET A 160 1.96 -2.58 -5.22
C MET A 160 2.46 -1.36 -4.45
N GLY A 161 2.09 -1.26 -3.16
CA GLY A 161 2.70 -0.31 -2.23
C GLY A 161 4.20 -0.55 -2.11
N HIS A 162 4.97 0.51 -1.88
CA HIS A 162 6.42 0.41 -1.72
C HIS A 162 6.92 1.18 -0.51
N HIS A 163 6.80 2.52 -0.50
CA HIS A 163 7.32 3.31 0.60
C HIS A 163 6.56 4.61 0.82
N LEU A 164 6.70 5.14 2.04
CA LEU A 164 6.44 6.53 2.39
C LEU A 164 7.79 7.22 2.56
N HIS A 165 7.97 8.35 1.91
CA HIS A 165 9.22 9.09 1.98
C HIS A 165 9.05 10.30 2.90
N TYR A 166 9.66 10.21 4.08
CA TYR A 166 9.75 11.30 5.06
C TYR A 166 11.03 12.08 4.82
N TRP A 167 10.95 13.40 4.85
CA TRP A 167 12.11 14.27 4.83
C TRP A 167 12.35 14.83 6.22
N MET A 168 13.45 14.39 6.85
CA MET A 168 13.73 14.59 8.27
C MET A 168 15.10 15.21 8.50
N ALA A 169 15.21 16.06 9.53
CA ALA A 169 16.52 16.58 9.95
C ALA A 169 17.39 15.46 10.56
N ASP A 170 16.77 14.56 11.33
CA ASP A 170 17.42 13.41 11.97
C ASP A 170 16.59 12.14 11.73
N GLY A 171 16.94 11.40 10.68
CA GLY A 171 16.24 10.15 10.31
C GLY A 171 16.43 9.02 11.31
N GLU A 172 17.56 8.97 12.03
CA GLU A 172 17.79 7.93 13.05
C GLU A 172 16.91 8.16 14.29
N ALA A 173 16.74 9.39 14.72
CA ALA A 173 15.82 9.69 15.82
C ALA A 173 14.36 9.34 15.45
N VAL A 174 13.96 9.62 14.20
CA VAL A 174 12.63 9.25 13.68
C VAL A 174 12.48 7.73 13.65
N LYS A 175 13.42 7.02 13.05
CA LYS A 175 13.44 5.55 13.02
C LYS A 175 13.32 4.96 14.42
N LYS A 176 14.14 5.45 15.35
CA LYS A 176 14.09 4.98 16.73
C LYS A 176 12.69 5.12 17.34
N TRP A 177 12.03 6.26 17.15
CA TRP A 177 10.67 6.47 17.67
C TRP A 177 9.66 5.50 17.04
N TYR A 178 9.69 5.34 15.70
CA TYR A 178 8.77 4.44 15.00
C TYR A 178 8.97 2.98 15.39
N VAL A 179 10.22 2.55 15.59
CA VAL A 179 10.57 1.19 16.04
C VAL A 179 10.16 0.98 17.50
N ASP A 180 10.55 1.89 18.41
CA ASP A 180 10.32 1.72 19.84
C ASP A 180 8.84 1.91 20.22
N THR A 181 8.14 2.82 19.55
CA THR A 181 6.77 3.21 19.89
C THR A 181 5.74 2.41 19.11
N LEU A 182 5.86 2.40 17.77
CA LEU A 182 4.89 1.73 16.90
C LEU A 182 5.29 0.30 16.58
N HIS A 183 6.46 -0.17 16.99
CA HIS A 183 6.99 -1.51 16.72
C HIS A 183 7.12 -1.83 15.22
N LEU A 184 7.51 -0.83 14.42
CA LEU A 184 7.94 -1.09 13.06
C LEU A 184 9.23 -1.91 13.08
N GLU A 185 9.43 -2.76 12.09
CA GLU A 185 10.67 -3.51 11.96
C GLU A 185 11.81 -2.57 11.55
N SER A 186 12.90 -2.54 12.35
CA SER A 186 14.05 -1.67 12.11
C SER A 186 14.80 -2.07 10.84
N THR A 187 14.98 -1.15 9.91
CA THR A 187 15.65 -1.42 8.63
C THR A 187 16.36 -0.18 8.07
N TYR A 188 16.89 -0.33 6.86
CA TYR A 188 17.42 0.74 6.02
C TYR A 188 16.94 0.57 4.58
N ARG A 189 16.58 1.66 3.91
CA ARG A 189 16.36 1.68 2.46
C ARG A 189 17.56 2.36 1.79
N GLY A 190 18.49 1.56 1.29
CA GLY A 190 19.78 2.07 0.88
C GLY A 190 20.50 2.75 2.05
N PRO A 191 20.92 4.02 1.94
CA PRO A 191 21.61 4.72 3.03
C PRO A 191 20.65 5.33 4.06
N TYR A 192 19.33 5.22 3.88
CA TYR A 192 18.37 5.93 4.71
C TYR A 192 17.84 5.05 5.84
N PRO A 193 17.81 5.56 7.08
CA PRO A 193 17.08 4.93 8.16
C PRO A 193 15.64 4.66 7.73
N ALA A 194 15.10 3.51 8.13
CA ALA A 194 13.74 3.14 7.77
C ALA A 194 13.11 2.21 8.81
N GLY A 195 11.79 2.13 8.80
CA GLY A 195 11.00 1.14 9.50
C GLY A 195 10.07 0.43 8.54
N ASP A 196 9.90 -0.89 8.69
CA ASP A 196 9.04 -1.67 7.83
C ASP A 196 7.80 -2.18 8.54
N VAL A 197 6.72 -2.23 7.81
CA VAL A 197 5.56 -3.08 8.08
C VAL A 197 5.17 -3.78 6.78
N PRO A 198 4.54 -4.95 6.81
CA PRO A 198 4.03 -5.58 5.61
C PRO A 198 3.21 -4.59 4.78
N GLY A 199 3.61 -4.38 3.53
CA GLY A 199 2.96 -3.46 2.57
C GLY A 199 3.60 -2.09 2.42
N MET A 200 4.47 -1.64 3.34
CA MET A 200 5.05 -0.30 3.25
C MET A 200 6.37 -0.15 4.04
N ASN A 201 7.36 0.44 3.39
CA ASN A 201 8.57 0.93 4.03
C ASN A 201 8.39 2.41 4.42
N PHE A 202 8.73 2.78 5.64
CA PHE A 202 8.77 4.16 6.12
C PHE A 202 10.21 4.65 6.03
N THR A 203 10.55 5.35 4.96
CA THR A 203 11.91 5.84 4.69
C THR A 203 12.10 7.22 5.31
N PHE A 204 13.03 7.37 6.24
CA PHE A 204 13.36 8.62 6.93
C PHE A 204 14.63 9.24 6.33
N ALA A 205 14.48 9.89 5.18
CA ALA A 205 15.60 10.46 4.45
C ALA A 205 15.94 11.87 4.95
N PRO A 206 17.21 12.32 4.81
CA PRO A 206 17.57 13.69 5.10
C PRO A 206 16.82 14.68 4.19
N LEU A 207 16.71 15.92 4.64
CA LEU A 207 15.92 16.98 3.97
C LEU A 207 16.28 17.24 2.50
N GLY A 208 17.40 16.73 2.01
CA GLY A 208 17.83 16.92 0.62
C GLY A 208 17.99 18.40 0.28
N ASN A 209 17.26 18.86 -0.74
CA ASN A 209 17.22 20.28 -1.13
C ASN A 209 16.23 21.10 -0.27
N GLN A 210 15.39 20.45 0.53
CA GLN A 210 14.48 21.11 1.47
C GLN A 210 15.29 21.57 2.69
N LYS A 211 15.36 22.87 2.91
CA LYS A 211 16.19 23.46 3.98
C LYS A 211 15.54 23.43 5.36
N VAL A 212 14.23 23.16 5.41
CA VAL A 212 13.43 23.18 6.63
C VAL A 212 12.65 21.87 6.76
N PRO A 213 12.36 21.43 8.00
CA PRO A 213 11.47 20.29 8.23
C PRO A 213 10.12 20.49 7.56
N GLY A 214 9.48 19.38 7.19
CA GLY A 214 8.14 19.40 6.61
C GLY A 214 7.10 19.96 7.57
N VAL A 215 6.06 20.58 7.03
CA VAL A 215 4.89 20.97 7.82
C VAL A 215 4.02 19.74 8.13
N PRO A 216 3.15 19.77 9.17
CA PRO A 216 2.25 18.66 9.48
C PRO A 216 1.38 18.24 8.30
N THR A 217 1.04 16.94 8.24
CA THR A 217 0.23 16.37 7.16
C THR A 217 -1.26 16.69 7.29
N LYS A 218 -1.74 16.95 8.51
CA LYS A 218 -3.16 17.20 8.79
C LYS A 218 -3.75 18.31 7.91
N GLY A 219 -4.82 17.99 7.21
CA GLY A 219 -5.50 18.88 6.29
C GLY A 219 -4.87 18.98 4.90
N ARG A 220 -3.71 18.37 4.65
CA ARG A 220 -3.02 18.40 3.37
C ARG A 220 -3.57 17.36 2.39
N LEU A 221 -3.06 17.34 1.16
CA LEU A 221 -3.48 16.37 0.13
C LEU A 221 -3.28 14.92 0.60
N ILE A 222 -2.14 14.57 1.20
CA ILE A 222 -2.02 13.38 2.05
C ILE A 222 -2.26 13.84 3.49
N ASP A 223 -3.44 13.53 4.01
CA ASP A 223 -3.88 13.94 5.35
C ASP A 223 -3.32 13.01 6.43
N ALA A 224 -3.46 11.71 6.19
CA ALA A 224 -3.03 10.69 7.13
C ALA A 224 -2.56 9.42 6.40
N VAL A 225 -1.66 8.71 7.05
CA VAL A 225 -1.29 7.32 6.71
C VAL A 225 -1.70 6.40 7.84
N GLY A 226 -1.94 5.12 7.56
CA GLY A 226 -2.51 4.27 8.59
C GLY A 226 -1.99 2.85 8.62
N LEU A 227 -1.98 2.29 9.83
CA LEU A 227 -1.69 0.89 10.10
C LEU A 227 -2.99 0.13 10.40
N GLU A 228 -3.14 -1.03 9.78
CA GLU A 228 -4.14 -2.01 10.21
C GLU A 228 -3.55 -2.83 11.36
N VAL A 229 -4.32 -2.97 12.44
CA VAL A 229 -3.88 -3.57 13.70
C VAL A 229 -4.84 -4.70 14.09
N THR A 230 -4.32 -5.89 14.35
CA THR A 230 -5.14 -7.07 14.65
C THR A 230 -5.92 -6.94 15.96
N ASN A 231 -5.36 -6.29 16.99
CA ASN A 231 -5.99 -6.04 18.29
C ASN A 231 -5.75 -4.57 18.67
N LEU A 232 -6.48 -3.70 18.05
CA LEU A 232 -6.29 -2.25 18.17
C LEU A 232 -6.50 -1.76 19.61
N LYS A 233 -7.48 -2.31 20.33
CA LYS A 233 -7.73 -1.90 21.72
C LYS A 233 -6.52 -2.11 22.62
N ALA A 234 -5.93 -3.30 22.56
CA ALA A 234 -4.74 -3.62 23.36
C ALA A 234 -3.52 -2.82 22.88
N TYR A 235 -3.40 -2.61 21.55
CA TYR A 235 -2.33 -1.82 20.98
C TYR A 235 -2.39 -0.36 21.44
N CYS A 236 -3.57 0.26 21.44
CA CYS A 236 -3.76 1.63 21.94
C CYS A 236 -3.43 1.73 23.44
N ALA A 237 -3.89 0.76 24.26
CA ALA A 237 -3.58 0.76 25.69
C ALA A 237 -2.06 0.66 25.95
N ARG A 238 -1.31 -0.10 25.13
CA ARG A 238 0.15 -0.15 25.18
C ARG A 238 0.79 1.21 24.83
N LEU A 239 0.31 1.85 23.79
CA LEU A 239 0.80 3.17 23.37
C LEU A 239 0.54 4.24 24.45
N GLU A 240 -0.65 4.23 25.06
CA GLU A 240 -0.99 5.13 26.18
C GLU A 240 -0.07 4.91 27.38
N ALA A 241 0.19 3.66 27.72
CA ALA A 241 1.12 3.29 28.81
C ALA A 241 2.57 3.74 28.51
N ALA A 242 2.96 3.82 27.24
CA ALA A 242 4.23 4.38 26.77
C ALA A 242 4.22 5.92 26.66
N GLY A 243 3.12 6.59 27.06
CA GLY A 243 3.00 8.05 27.07
C GLY A 243 2.56 8.68 25.74
N VAL A 244 2.16 7.88 24.74
CA VAL A 244 1.60 8.40 23.49
C VAL A 244 0.23 9.02 23.74
N LYS A 245 0.03 10.22 23.22
CA LYS A 245 -1.27 10.90 23.26
C LYS A 245 -1.99 10.72 21.92
N PHE A 246 -3.25 10.33 21.99
CA PHE A 246 -4.11 10.24 20.83
C PHE A 246 -4.83 11.58 20.59
N ASP A 247 -4.87 12.01 19.33
CA ASP A 247 -5.74 13.11 18.88
C ASP A 247 -7.22 12.67 18.91
N VAL A 248 -7.45 11.39 18.51
CA VAL A 248 -8.73 10.70 18.63
C VAL A 248 -8.46 9.35 19.30
N PRO A 249 -8.94 9.11 20.52
CA PRO A 249 -8.71 7.86 21.24
C PRO A 249 -9.44 6.68 20.55
N TYR A 250 -9.06 5.46 20.95
CA TYR A 250 -9.69 4.25 20.45
C TYR A 250 -11.21 4.29 20.57
N GLY A 251 -11.89 4.04 19.47
CA GLY A 251 -13.35 4.02 19.42
C GLY A 251 -13.91 3.64 18.06
N LYS A 252 -15.25 3.60 17.98
CA LYS A 252 -15.95 3.43 16.71
C LYS A 252 -15.82 4.71 15.88
N ASP A 253 -15.22 4.58 14.71
CA ASP A 253 -15.01 5.69 13.79
C ASP A 253 -16.25 5.92 12.93
N PRO A 254 -16.91 7.09 13.05
CA PRO A 254 -18.11 7.36 12.28
C PRO A 254 -17.85 7.52 10.77
N GLU A 255 -16.65 7.96 10.38
CA GLU A 255 -16.28 8.14 8.97
C GLU A 255 -15.99 6.80 8.29
N LEU A 256 -15.20 5.93 8.94
CA LEU A 256 -14.80 4.63 8.38
C LEU A 256 -15.76 3.49 8.72
N GLY A 257 -16.60 3.65 9.75
CA GLY A 257 -17.44 2.55 10.24
C GLY A 257 -16.65 1.39 10.90
N LEU A 258 -15.35 1.56 11.11
CA LEU A 258 -14.43 0.62 11.75
C LEU A 258 -14.09 1.07 13.17
N PHE A 259 -13.32 0.27 13.91
CA PHE A 259 -12.62 0.79 15.09
C PHE A 259 -11.34 1.50 14.64
N SER A 260 -11.08 2.66 15.24
CA SER A 260 -9.86 3.41 14.94
C SER A 260 -9.35 4.18 16.16
N ALA A 261 -8.13 4.65 16.05
CA ALA A 261 -7.52 5.70 16.85
C ALA A 261 -6.64 6.55 15.95
N THR A 262 -6.43 7.82 16.30
CA THR A 262 -5.56 8.72 15.53
C THR A 262 -4.57 9.39 16.45
N LEU A 263 -3.32 9.46 16.05
CA LEU A 263 -2.28 10.19 16.72
C LEU A 263 -1.48 11.03 15.72
N THR A 264 -0.84 12.05 16.19
CA THR A 264 0.17 12.80 15.43
C THR A 264 1.54 12.45 15.99
N ASP A 265 2.47 12.04 15.12
CA ASP A 265 3.85 11.77 15.52
C ASP A 265 4.59 13.06 15.92
N PRO A 266 5.76 12.98 16.58
CA PRO A 266 6.52 14.18 17.00
C PRO A 266 6.91 15.14 15.88
N TRP A 267 6.83 14.72 14.62
CA TRP A 267 7.20 15.51 13.45
C TRP A 267 6.01 15.98 12.62
N GLY A 268 4.79 15.69 13.06
CA GLY A 268 3.56 16.20 12.46
C GLY A 268 2.92 15.28 11.43
N ALA A 269 3.35 14.03 11.30
CA ALA A 269 2.62 13.05 10.49
C ALA A 269 1.40 12.54 11.25
N THR A 270 0.23 12.62 10.62
CA THR A 270 -1.00 12.05 11.17
C THR A 270 -1.04 10.55 10.87
N ILE A 271 -1.12 9.73 11.92
CA ILE A 271 -1.17 8.27 11.85
C ILE A 271 -2.55 7.80 12.31
N ARG A 272 -3.23 7.07 11.45
CA ARG A 272 -4.54 6.47 11.73
C ARG A 272 -4.39 4.97 11.92
N LEU A 273 -4.69 4.49 13.10
CA LEU A 273 -4.71 3.06 13.43
C LEU A 273 -6.12 2.53 13.19
N THR A 274 -6.25 1.39 12.51
CA THR A 274 -7.55 0.79 12.19
C THR A 274 -7.59 -0.69 12.59
N GLU A 275 -8.79 -1.19 12.88
CA GLU A 275 -9.08 -2.61 13.02
C GLU A 275 -10.33 -2.95 12.23
N GLY A 276 -10.21 -3.95 11.34
CA GLY A 276 -11.31 -4.46 10.52
C GLY A 276 -11.29 -3.97 9.07
N LEU A 277 -10.30 -3.19 8.64
CA LEU A 277 -10.15 -2.78 7.24
C LEU A 277 -9.98 -4.01 6.33
N SER A 278 -9.23 -5.02 6.78
CA SER A 278 -9.04 -6.30 6.07
C SER A 278 -10.34 -7.11 5.88
N LYS A 279 -11.42 -6.77 6.60
CA LYS A 279 -12.74 -7.41 6.49
C LYS A 279 -13.70 -6.66 5.56
N VAL A 280 -13.29 -5.49 5.09
CA VAL A 280 -14.11 -4.71 4.15
C VAL A 280 -14.19 -5.42 2.80
N ALA A 281 -15.35 -5.40 2.17
CA ALA A 281 -15.54 -6.00 0.86
C ALA A 281 -14.57 -5.42 -0.18
N GLY A 282 -13.83 -6.28 -0.87
CA GLY A 282 -12.79 -5.89 -1.82
C GLY A 282 -11.39 -5.73 -1.21
N VAL A 283 -11.28 -5.75 0.13
CA VAL A 283 -10.01 -5.73 0.86
C VAL A 283 -9.85 -7.08 1.57
N ALA A 284 -9.08 -8.00 1.01
CA ALA A 284 -8.83 -9.31 1.63
C ALA A 284 -7.32 -9.48 1.89
N PRO A 285 -6.90 -10.27 2.90
CA PRO A 285 -5.48 -10.50 3.17
C PRO A 285 -4.74 -11.19 2.01
N PHE A 286 -3.55 -10.75 1.71
CA PHE A 286 -2.68 -11.26 0.65
C PHE A 286 -1.37 -11.79 1.22
N LYS A 287 -0.99 -13.01 0.84
CA LYS A 287 0.33 -13.56 1.19
C LYS A 287 1.34 -13.16 0.13
N TYR A 288 2.19 -12.25 0.50
CA TYR A 288 3.38 -11.88 -0.26
C TYR A 288 4.47 -11.51 0.73
N THR A 289 5.62 -12.15 0.61
CA THR A 289 6.82 -11.75 1.34
C THR A 289 7.61 -10.86 0.41
N ASP A 290 7.80 -9.61 0.78
CA ASP A 290 8.60 -8.68 -0.01
C ASP A 290 10.05 -9.17 -0.02
N PRO A 291 10.62 -9.52 -1.19
CA PRO A 291 12.00 -10.01 -1.25
C PRO A 291 13.03 -8.95 -0.82
N PHE A 292 12.65 -7.68 -0.69
CA PHE A 292 13.50 -6.66 -0.08
C PHE A 292 13.60 -6.80 1.45
N LEU A 293 12.60 -7.35 2.10
CA LEU A 293 12.65 -7.69 3.53
C LEU A 293 13.55 -8.92 3.79
N GLU A 294 13.72 -9.81 2.80
CA GLU A 294 14.54 -11.02 2.92
C GLU A 294 16.02 -10.81 2.54
N ARG A 295 16.37 -9.71 1.86
CA ARG A 295 17.74 -9.40 1.42
C ARG A 295 18.47 -8.52 2.44
N ARG A 296 18.66 -9.05 3.63
CA ARG A 296 19.51 -8.47 4.67
C ARG A 296 20.77 -9.28 4.87
#